data_9c6419542b4b4f17d8e63f4dd133ef61
#
_entry.id   9c6419542b4b4f17d8e63f4dd133ef61
#
_cell.length_a   1.000
_cell.length_b   1.000
_cell.length_c   1.000
_cell.angle_alpha   90.00
_cell.angle_beta   90.00
_cell.angle_gamma   90.00
#
_symmetry.space_group_name_H-M   'P 1'
#
loop_
_entity.id
_entity.type
_entity.pdbx_description
1 polymer ?
#
loop_
_entity_poly.entity_id
_entity_poly.type
_entity_poly.pdbx_seq_one_letter_code
_entity_poly.pdbx_strand_id
1 'polypeptide(L)'
;MKHLLIIFISLFSFTVISCSSSSDDGSKSTTTETNISVGSDGYVASAQLSAFDYPEWTVGAFINSSMRNNLLKSVYSYFKDEFDFIFLLQNETASDLGYHGMYIGVSNDVMGISEDKEGFDATKYTGSNGKLKAVIHFPKKTGVQWGPSLHELMHHWGNHSLSTGNLAAYSFDQNVLLPEDELKQINAGSHWGISSVNGQLGGFDLSTLQELGGNWYTADPFGTFANGGNSIPYGNFELYLMGLIPPDNVTDVVLFSGLKATAKEFLDDDKWYAEGKTTVSVEDVINKLGSRVPDYTASQ
;
A
#
# COMPACT_ATOMS: atom_id res chain seq x y z
N MET A 1 -7.74 -2.65 -22.99
CA MET A 1 -7.73 -3.27 -21.65
C MET A 1 -6.28 -3.33 -21.20
N LYS A 2 -5.92 -2.48 -20.22
CA LYS A 2 -4.62 -2.59 -19.57
C LYS A 2 -4.73 -3.76 -18.58
N HIS A 3 -3.90 -4.77 -18.73
CA HIS A 3 -3.99 -5.99 -17.95
C HIS A 3 -3.29 -5.77 -16.60
N LEU A 4 -4.02 -5.92 -15.50
CA LEU A 4 -3.44 -6.09 -14.18
C LEU A 4 -2.79 -7.47 -14.13
N LEU A 5 -1.48 -7.53 -13.95
CA LEU A 5 -0.77 -8.79 -13.83
C LEU A 5 -0.53 -9.11 -12.36
N ILE A 6 -0.96 -10.28 -11.95
CA ILE A 6 -0.63 -10.89 -10.67
C ILE A 6 0.47 -11.91 -10.92
N ILE A 7 1.72 -11.59 -10.54
CA ILE A 7 2.79 -12.57 -10.49
C ILE A 7 2.80 -13.15 -9.10
N PHE A 8 2.44 -14.44 -8.99
CA PHE A 8 2.61 -15.20 -7.77
C PHE A 8 4.04 -15.75 -7.77
N ILE A 9 4.89 -15.19 -6.92
CA ILE A 9 6.22 -15.77 -6.70
C ILE A 9 6.14 -16.63 -5.45
N SER A 10 6.10 -17.94 -5.64
CA SER A 10 6.17 -18.92 -4.55
C SER A 10 7.64 -19.19 -4.22
N LEU A 11 8.00 -19.00 -2.97
CA LEU A 11 9.34 -19.30 -2.46
C LEU A 11 9.38 -20.74 -1.96
N PHE A 12 10.07 -21.63 -2.69
CA PHE A 12 10.26 -23.02 -2.27
C PHE A 12 11.67 -23.20 -1.69
N SER A 13 11.74 -23.73 -0.50
CA SER A 13 12.98 -24.20 0.10
C SER A 13 13.13 -25.72 -0.14
N PHE A 14 14.06 -26.12 -0.98
CA PHE A 14 14.54 -27.51 -1.03
C PHE A 14 15.93 -27.57 -0.43
N THR A 15 16.06 -28.21 0.72
CA THR A 15 17.36 -28.60 1.26
C THR A 15 17.86 -29.82 0.50
N VAL A 16 18.77 -29.60 -0.43
CA VAL A 16 19.61 -30.68 -0.97
C VAL A 16 20.93 -30.69 -0.20
N ILE A 17 21.06 -31.62 0.73
CA ILE A 17 22.34 -31.88 1.37
C ILE A 17 23.18 -32.71 0.39
N SER A 18 24.10 -32.06 -0.30
CA SER A 18 25.16 -32.74 -1.03
C SER A 18 26.47 -32.45 -0.33
N CYS A 19 27.01 -33.46 0.39
CA CYS A 19 28.39 -33.44 0.85
C CYS A 19 29.32 -33.79 -0.31
N SER A 20 30.11 -32.85 -0.77
CA SER A 20 31.39 -33.16 -1.42
C SER A 20 32.39 -32.09 -1.03
N SER A 21 33.43 -32.57 -0.34
CA SER A 21 34.63 -31.83 0.01
C SER A 21 35.51 -31.64 -1.23
N SER A 22 35.84 -30.43 -1.60
CA SER A 22 37.10 -30.08 -2.24
C SER A 22 37.39 -28.59 -2.02
N SER A 23 38.52 -28.35 -1.40
CA SER A 23 39.18 -27.08 -1.23
C SER A 23 39.51 -26.48 -2.60
N ASP A 24 39.09 -25.26 -2.87
CA ASP A 24 39.89 -24.34 -3.68
C ASP A 24 39.57 -22.89 -3.34
N ASP A 25 40.62 -22.14 -3.14
CA ASP A 25 40.66 -20.76 -2.69
C ASP A 25 40.43 -19.85 -3.92
N GLY A 26 39.36 -19.08 -3.92
CA GLY A 26 39.08 -18.13 -4.98
C GLY A 26 37.78 -17.35 -4.70
N SER A 27 37.93 -16.15 -4.12
CA SER A 27 36.82 -15.20 -3.93
C SER A 27 36.10 -14.95 -5.26
N LYS A 28 35.09 -15.77 -5.57
CA LYS A 28 34.07 -15.51 -6.55
C LYS A 28 32.84 -14.95 -5.82
N SER A 29 32.51 -13.69 -6.08
CA SER A 29 31.19 -13.15 -5.84
C SER A 29 30.18 -14.08 -6.53
N THR A 30 29.62 -15.02 -5.79
CA THR A 30 28.53 -15.87 -6.26
C THR A 30 27.26 -15.05 -6.21
N THR A 31 26.94 -14.35 -7.31
CA THR A 31 25.56 -13.98 -7.60
C THR A 31 24.82 -15.29 -7.79
N THR A 32 24.13 -15.74 -6.76
CA THR A 32 23.22 -16.89 -6.85
C THR A 32 22.06 -16.47 -7.75
N GLU A 33 22.00 -17.06 -8.94
CA GLU A 33 20.87 -16.82 -9.85
C GLU A 33 19.58 -17.32 -9.18
N THR A 34 18.59 -16.43 -9.09
CA THR A 34 17.25 -16.81 -8.67
C THR A 34 16.60 -17.62 -9.78
N ASN A 35 16.27 -18.88 -9.52
CA ASN A 35 15.56 -19.71 -10.49
C ASN A 35 14.09 -19.29 -10.56
N ILE A 36 13.64 -18.89 -11.75
CA ILE A 36 12.25 -18.51 -11.99
C ILE A 36 11.60 -19.56 -12.91
N SER A 37 10.46 -20.09 -12.47
CA SER A 37 9.60 -20.97 -13.26
C SER A 37 8.29 -20.25 -13.55
N VAL A 38 8.02 -20.02 -14.83
CA VAL A 38 6.82 -19.34 -15.32
C VAL A 38 5.69 -20.34 -15.48
N GLY A 39 4.51 -20.01 -14.96
CA GLY A 39 3.29 -20.78 -15.16
C GLY A 39 2.82 -20.77 -16.63
N SER A 40 1.98 -21.71 -16.99
CA SER A 40 1.49 -21.87 -18.37
C SER A 40 0.64 -20.71 -18.89
N ASP A 41 0.09 -19.90 -17.97
CA ASP A 41 -0.68 -18.70 -18.28
C ASP A 41 0.19 -17.47 -18.59
N GLY A 42 1.50 -17.53 -18.28
CA GLY A 42 2.43 -16.43 -18.50
C GLY A 42 2.30 -15.28 -17.48
N TYR A 43 1.42 -15.40 -16.48
CA TYR A 43 1.14 -14.35 -15.49
C TYR A 43 1.61 -14.69 -14.09
N VAL A 44 1.79 -15.97 -13.82
CA VAL A 44 2.22 -16.48 -12.51
C VAL A 44 3.58 -17.13 -12.66
N ALA A 45 4.47 -16.83 -11.72
CA ALA A 45 5.77 -17.47 -11.63
C ALA A 45 6.11 -17.86 -10.21
N SER A 46 6.97 -18.87 -10.06
CA SER A 46 7.62 -19.17 -8.80
C SER A 46 9.09 -18.78 -8.89
N ALA A 47 9.59 -18.10 -7.87
CA ALA A 47 11.00 -17.77 -7.70
C ALA A 47 11.58 -18.62 -6.58
N GLN A 48 12.57 -19.45 -6.90
CA GLN A 48 13.32 -20.19 -5.90
C GLN A 48 14.49 -19.36 -5.42
N LEU A 49 14.43 -18.95 -4.16
CA LEU A 49 15.53 -18.24 -3.52
C LEU A 49 16.64 -19.19 -3.14
N SER A 50 17.86 -18.68 -3.11
CA SER A 50 19.01 -19.42 -2.59
C SER A 50 18.88 -19.70 -1.10
N ALA A 51 19.61 -20.69 -0.59
CA ALA A 51 19.69 -20.95 0.85
C ALA A 51 20.31 -19.77 1.63
N PHE A 52 21.00 -18.87 0.96
CA PHE A 52 21.56 -17.65 1.55
C PHE A 52 20.52 -16.51 1.61
N ASP A 53 19.74 -16.31 0.54
CA ASP A 53 18.78 -15.21 0.47
C ASP A 53 17.47 -15.51 1.21
N TYR A 54 17.06 -16.78 1.26
CA TYR A 54 15.79 -17.18 1.86
C TYR A 54 15.61 -16.73 3.32
N PRO A 55 16.59 -16.91 4.23
CA PRO A 55 16.47 -16.43 5.61
C PRO A 55 16.20 -14.91 5.69
N GLU A 56 16.83 -14.12 4.83
CA GLU A 56 16.65 -12.67 4.80
C GLU A 56 15.23 -12.30 4.41
N TRP A 57 14.63 -13.01 3.44
CA TRP A 57 13.24 -12.80 3.04
C TRP A 57 12.24 -13.14 4.14
N THR A 58 12.54 -14.09 5.00
CA THR A 58 11.69 -14.45 6.13
C THR A 58 11.71 -13.42 7.28
N VAL A 59 12.65 -12.49 7.28
CA VAL A 59 12.81 -11.44 8.28
C VAL A 59 12.66 -10.03 7.72
N GLY A 60 12.13 -9.88 6.51
CA GLY A 60 11.76 -8.59 5.94
C GLY A 60 12.70 -8.03 4.89
N ALA A 61 13.47 -8.86 4.17
CA ALA A 61 14.36 -8.42 3.08
C ALA A 61 13.62 -7.63 1.97
N PHE A 62 12.30 -7.75 1.88
CA PHE A 62 11.51 -6.95 0.93
C PHE A 62 11.74 -5.45 1.10
N ILE A 63 11.97 -4.97 2.32
CA ILE A 63 12.28 -3.56 2.61
C ILE A 63 13.68 -3.20 2.09
N ASN A 64 14.61 -4.18 2.00
CA ASN A 64 15.94 -3.96 1.45
C ASN A 64 15.86 -3.75 -0.07
N SER A 65 16.12 -2.52 -0.52
CA SER A 65 16.01 -2.13 -1.93
C SER A 65 16.93 -2.95 -2.85
N SER A 66 18.14 -3.29 -2.40
CA SER A 66 19.10 -4.08 -3.20
C SER A 66 18.57 -5.48 -3.45
N MET A 67 18.11 -6.19 -2.41
CA MET A 67 17.58 -7.54 -2.53
C MET A 67 16.30 -7.56 -3.38
N ARG A 68 15.38 -6.64 -3.11
CA ARG A 68 14.15 -6.49 -3.91
C ARG A 68 14.47 -6.22 -5.39
N ASN A 69 15.34 -5.26 -5.67
CA ASN A 69 15.67 -4.90 -7.04
C ASN A 69 16.41 -6.03 -7.78
N ASN A 70 17.24 -6.81 -7.09
CA ASN A 70 17.89 -7.98 -7.68
C ASN A 70 16.88 -9.06 -8.06
N LEU A 71 15.90 -9.33 -7.20
CA LEU A 71 14.79 -10.24 -7.54
C LEU A 71 13.99 -9.73 -8.75
N LEU A 72 13.66 -8.45 -8.79
CA LEU A 72 12.93 -7.85 -9.91
C LEU A 72 13.71 -7.93 -11.22
N LYS A 73 15.02 -7.68 -11.21
CA LYS A 73 15.87 -7.88 -12.41
C LYS A 73 15.83 -9.34 -12.88
N SER A 74 15.83 -10.30 -11.95
CA SER A 74 15.65 -11.70 -12.31
C SER A 74 14.28 -11.96 -12.92
N VAL A 75 13.21 -11.36 -12.39
CA VAL A 75 11.85 -11.45 -12.99
C VAL A 75 11.87 -10.94 -14.41
N TYR A 76 12.42 -9.75 -14.66
CA TYR A 76 12.47 -9.16 -16.02
C TYR A 76 13.43 -9.85 -16.99
N SER A 77 14.25 -10.81 -16.54
CA SER A 77 14.97 -11.69 -17.44
C SER A 77 14.07 -12.77 -18.10
N TYR A 78 12.90 -13.03 -17.53
CA TYR A 78 11.91 -14.01 -17.99
C TYR A 78 10.65 -13.38 -18.56
N PHE A 79 10.28 -12.18 -18.07
CA PHE A 79 9.07 -11.49 -18.47
C PHE A 79 9.38 -10.22 -19.24
N LYS A 80 8.53 -9.90 -20.20
CA LYS A 80 8.55 -8.59 -20.85
C LYS A 80 8.05 -7.52 -19.90
N ASP A 81 8.44 -6.30 -20.13
CA ASP A 81 8.00 -5.12 -19.36
C ASP A 81 6.59 -4.69 -19.80
N GLU A 82 5.59 -5.48 -19.45
CA GLU A 82 4.19 -5.29 -19.86
C GLU A 82 3.24 -5.08 -18.65
N PHE A 83 3.79 -5.06 -17.44
CA PHE A 83 3.03 -5.07 -16.19
C PHE A 83 3.19 -3.79 -15.39
N ASP A 84 2.07 -3.29 -14.87
CA ASP A 84 2.06 -2.11 -14.01
C ASP A 84 2.39 -2.46 -12.55
N PHE A 85 2.02 -3.68 -12.10
CA PHE A 85 2.20 -4.12 -10.72
C PHE A 85 2.74 -5.54 -10.64
N ILE A 86 3.62 -5.78 -9.66
CA ILE A 86 4.13 -7.10 -9.31
C ILE A 86 3.74 -7.41 -7.87
N PHE A 87 3.00 -8.51 -7.68
CA PHE A 87 2.70 -9.05 -6.35
C PHE A 87 3.70 -10.15 -6.00
N LEU A 88 4.41 -9.97 -4.90
CA LEU A 88 5.32 -10.96 -4.32
C LEU A 88 4.64 -11.65 -3.14
N LEU A 89 4.40 -12.94 -3.25
CA LEU A 89 3.75 -13.73 -2.21
C LEU A 89 4.72 -14.73 -1.61
N GLN A 90 4.89 -14.69 -0.29
CA GLN A 90 5.61 -15.76 0.40
C GLN A 90 4.76 -17.03 0.45
N ASN A 91 5.34 -18.14 -0.01
CA ASN A 91 4.67 -19.44 0.00
C ASN A 91 4.68 -20.06 1.40
N GLU A 92 5.72 -19.83 2.17
CA GLU A 92 5.84 -20.25 3.56
C GLU A 92 5.48 -19.08 4.48
N THR A 93 4.84 -19.38 5.60
CA THR A 93 4.53 -18.36 6.59
C THR A 93 5.84 -17.76 7.10
N ALA A 94 6.04 -16.48 6.82
CA ALA A 94 7.13 -15.73 7.42
C ALA A 94 6.94 -15.64 8.94
N SER A 95 8.04 -15.42 9.67
CA SER A 95 7.98 -14.85 11.00
C SER A 95 7.15 -13.56 10.96
N ASP A 96 6.64 -13.13 12.10
CA ASP A 96 5.86 -11.89 12.18
C ASP A 96 6.72 -10.72 11.68
N LEU A 97 6.39 -10.22 10.49
CA LEU A 97 7.08 -9.10 9.85
C LEU A 97 6.55 -7.73 10.29
N GLY A 98 5.54 -7.73 11.19
CA GLY A 98 4.90 -6.49 11.63
C GLY A 98 4.01 -5.83 10.57
N TYR A 99 3.74 -6.51 9.43
CA TYR A 99 2.82 -6.03 8.40
C TYR A 99 2.07 -7.20 7.75
N HIS A 100 0.88 -6.93 7.22
CA HIS A 100 0.05 -7.89 6.50
C HIS A 100 0.20 -7.81 4.99
N GLY A 101 0.51 -6.66 4.49
CA GLY A 101 0.91 -6.33 3.14
C GLY A 101 1.86 -5.13 3.18
N MET A 102 2.61 -4.91 2.11
CA MET A 102 3.48 -3.74 2.00
C MET A 102 3.61 -3.31 0.54
N TYR A 103 3.22 -2.08 0.28
CA TYR A 103 3.38 -1.40 -0.99
C TYR A 103 4.74 -0.70 -1.07
N ILE A 104 5.46 -0.87 -2.17
CA ILE A 104 6.64 -0.07 -2.53
C ILE A 104 6.44 0.52 -3.92
N GLY A 105 6.30 1.85 -4.02
CA GLY A 105 6.23 2.56 -5.28
C GLY A 105 7.54 2.47 -6.07
N VAL A 106 7.43 2.27 -7.37
CA VAL A 106 8.57 2.24 -8.32
C VAL A 106 8.49 3.42 -9.28
N SER A 107 7.32 3.73 -9.79
CA SER A 107 7.08 4.96 -10.56
C SER A 107 5.65 5.45 -10.37
N ASN A 108 5.46 6.76 -10.45
CA ASN A 108 4.14 7.37 -10.48
C ASN A 108 4.19 8.65 -11.30
N ASP A 109 3.36 8.73 -12.32
CA ASP A 109 3.24 9.87 -13.24
C ASP A 109 1.83 10.50 -13.21
N VAL A 110 1.00 10.07 -12.26
CA VAL A 110 -0.36 10.62 -12.09
C VAL A 110 -0.28 11.98 -11.43
N MET A 111 -0.82 12.99 -12.11
CA MET A 111 -0.87 14.37 -11.62
C MET A 111 -2.21 14.65 -10.90
N GLY A 112 -2.24 15.67 -10.05
CA GLY A 112 -3.46 16.11 -9.37
C GLY A 112 -3.91 15.20 -8.22
N ILE A 113 -3.08 14.26 -7.79
CA ILE A 113 -3.34 13.39 -6.64
C ILE A 113 -2.39 13.64 -5.46
N SER A 114 -1.39 14.51 -5.63
CA SER A 114 -0.44 14.89 -4.60
C SER A 114 0.04 16.33 -4.78
N GLU A 115 0.71 16.87 -3.76
CA GLU A 115 1.39 18.17 -3.85
C GLU A 115 2.69 18.09 -4.67
N ASP A 116 3.27 16.90 -4.79
CA ASP A 116 4.39 16.64 -5.70
C ASP A 116 3.88 16.55 -7.14
N LYS A 117 4.25 17.55 -7.94
CA LYS A 117 3.80 17.71 -9.32
C LYS A 117 4.72 17.07 -10.37
N GLU A 118 5.84 16.53 -9.95
CA GLU A 118 6.83 16.01 -10.90
C GLU A 118 6.75 14.49 -11.08
N GLY A 119 6.10 13.80 -10.15
CA GLY A 119 6.11 12.36 -10.12
C GLY A 119 7.51 11.78 -9.82
N PHE A 120 7.65 10.47 -9.92
CA PHE A 120 8.95 9.82 -9.76
C PHE A 120 9.07 8.57 -10.63
N ASP A 121 10.31 8.21 -10.99
CA ASP A 121 10.62 7.00 -11.75
C ASP A 121 11.95 6.38 -11.27
N ALA A 122 11.81 5.21 -10.63
CA ALA A 122 12.90 4.36 -10.18
C ALA A 122 12.99 3.03 -10.97
N THR A 123 12.29 2.89 -12.08
CA THR A 123 12.23 1.66 -12.88
C THR A 123 13.59 1.16 -13.30
N LYS A 124 14.55 2.06 -13.61
CA LYS A 124 15.94 1.73 -13.96
C LYS A 124 16.67 0.83 -12.96
N TYR A 125 16.23 0.79 -11.71
CA TYR A 125 16.83 -0.05 -10.68
C TYR A 125 16.25 -1.45 -10.64
N THR A 126 15.07 -1.67 -11.24
CA THR A 126 14.27 -2.89 -11.14
C THR A 126 14.39 -3.82 -12.34
N GLY A 127 14.90 -3.33 -13.46
CA GLY A 127 14.89 -4.05 -14.75
C GLY A 127 13.66 -3.74 -15.61
N SER A 128 12.67 -3.00 -15.11
CA SER A 128 11.60 -2.43 -15.93
C SER A 128 12.12 -1.29 -16.78
N ASN A 129 11.53 -1.08 -17.94
CA ASN A 129 11.82 0.01 -18.86
C ASN A 129 10.69 1.06 -18.84
N GLY A 130 10.22 1.41 -17.64
CA GLY A 130 9.24 2.47 -17.43
C GLY A 130 7.81 1.98 -17.14
N LYS A 131 7.53 0.68 -17.23
CA LYS A 131 6.16 0.17 -17.10
C LYS A 131 5.75 -0.09 -15.65
N LEU A 132 6.67 -0.58 -14.83
CA LEU A 132 6.38 -0.97 -13.44
C LEU A 132 6.03 0.25 -12.57
N LYS A 133 4.86 0.23 -11.99
CA LYS A 133 4.36 1.27 -11.07
C LYS A 133 4.68 0.95 -9.61
N ALA A 134 4.48 -0.31 -9.20
CA ALA A 134 4.80 -0.71 -7.84
C ALA A 134 5.05 -2.22 -7.70
N VAL A 135 5.65 -2.57 -6.57
CA VAL A 135 5.80 -3.94 -6.08
C VAL A 135 5.09 -4.04 -4.75
N ILE A 136 4.29 -5.08 -4.59
CA ILE A 136 3.50 -5.29 -3.39
C ILE A 136 3.85 -6.66 -2.82
N HIS A 137 4.18 -6.72 -1.53
CA HIS A 137 4.58 -7.95 -0.86
C HIS A 137 3.53 -8.41 0.14
N PHE A 138 3.25 -9.71 0.12
CA PHE A 138 2.38 -10.38 1.09
C PHE A 138 3.14 -11.49 1.80
N PRO A 139 3.31 -11.38 3.13
CA PRO A 139 3.93 -12.44 3.94
C PRO A 139 3.14 -13.75 3.96
N LYS A 140 1.87 -13.69 3.51
CA LYS A 140 0.95 -14.84 3.46
C LYS A 140 0.18 -14.84 2.15
N LYS A 141 0.00 -16.02 1.55
CA LYS A 141 -0.80 -16.18 0.32
C LYS A 141 -2.24 -15.67 0.45
N THR A 142 -2.80 -15.75 1.64
CA THR A 142 -4.15 -15.28 1.95
C THR A 142 -4.31 -13.77 1.77
N GLY A 143 -3.23 -12.99 1.75
CA GLY A 143 -3.25 -11.55 1.52
C GLY A 143 -3.86 -11.16 0.18
N VAL A 144 -3.74 -11.98 -0.85
CA VAL A 144 -4.37 -11.74 -2.16
C VAL A 144 -5.86 -12.08 -2.13
N GLN A 145 -6.26 -13.13 -1.39
CA GLN A 145 -7.65 -13.61 -1.38
C GLN A 145 -8.54 -12.79 -0.45
N TRP A 146 -8.07 -12.55 0.76
CA TRP A 146 -8.90 -11.97 1.82
C TRP A 146 -8.55 -10.52 2.15
N GLY A 147 -7.40 -10.05 1.70
CA GLY A 147 -6.81 -8.75 1.99
C GLY A 147 -5.47 -8.86 2.70
N PRO A 148 -4.67 -7.83 2.61
CA PRO A 148 -4.97 -6.46 2.18
C PRO A 148 -4.61 -6.12 0.70
N SER A 149 -4.80 -7.01 -0.28
CA SER A 149 -4.30 -6.74 -1.63
C SER A 149 -4.94 -5.51 -2.31
N LEU A 150 -6.22 -5.26 -2.12
CA LEU A 150 -6.87 -4.05 -2.64
C LEU A 150 -6.42 -2.80 -1.89
N HIS A 151 -6.20 -2.92 -0.60
CA HIS A 151 -5.64 -1.87 0.23
C HIS A 151 -4.22 -1.48 -0.22
N GLU A 152 -3.33 -2.46 -0.34
CA GLU A 152 -1.96 -2.20 -0.79
C GLU A 152 -1.91 -1.62 -2.21
N LEU A 153 -2.83 -2.04 -3.07
CA LEU A 153 -2.94 -1.47 -4.42
C LEU A 153 -3.37 0.00 -4.37
N MET A 154 -4.29 0.37 -3.46
CA MET A 154 -4.77 1.73 -3.31
C MET A 154 -3.66 2.71 -2.92
N HIS A 155 -2.63 2.25 -2.20
CA HIS A 155 -1.47 3.07 -1.86
C HIS A 155 -0.76 3.68 -3.08
N HIS A 156 -0.93 3.12 -4.29
CA HIS A 156 -0.36 3.73 -5.49
C HIS A 156 -0.92 5.14 -5.77
N TRP A 157 -2.18 5.37 -5.43
CA TRP A 157 -2.84 6.66 -5.62
C TRP A 157 -3.04 7.41 -4.30
N GLY A 158 -3.24 6.70 -3.20
CA GLY A 158 -3.52 7.27 -1.89
C GLY A 158 -2.30 7.78 -1.13
N ASN A 159 -1.13 7.19 -1.28
CA ASN A 159 0.08 7.56 -0.55
C ASN A 159 0.54 9.00 -0.76
N HIS A 160 0.20 9.57 -1.88
CA HIS A 160 0.67 10.88 -2.30
C HIS A 160 -0.40 11.95 -2.17
N SER A 161 -1.64 11.56 -1.91
CA SER A 161 -2.76 12.48 -1.83
C SER A 161 -2.89 13.04 -0.43
N LEU A 162 -2.97 14.37 -0.31
CA LEU A 162 -3.43 15.08 0.87
C LEU A 162 -2.73 14.69 2.20
N SER A 163 -1.55 14.05 2.11
CA SER A 163 -0.77 13.62 3.28
C SER A 163 -0.32 14.79 4.17
N THR A 164 -0.45 16.00 3.72
CA THR A 164 0.07 17.19 4.36
C THR A 164 -0.96 17.93 5.21
N GLY A 165 -1.74 17.19 5.98
CA GLY A 165 -2.36 17.79 7.13
C GLY A 165 -3.86 17.78 7.26
N ASN A 166 -4.65 17.37 6.24
CA ASN A 166 -6.09 17.41 6.36
C ASN A 166 -6.79 16.04 6.33
N LEU A 167 -6.10 14.99 5.81
CA LEU A 167 -6.62 13.62 5.78
C LEU A 167 -5.61 12.64 6.39
N ALA A 168 -4.97 13.02 7.50
CA ALA A 168 -3.98 12.17 8.14
C ALA A 168 -4.64 11.01 8.90
N ALA A 169 -4.07 9.82 8.77
CA ALA A 169 -4.39 8.69 9.62
C ALA A 169 -3.74 8.85 11.00
N TYR A 170 -4.29 8.18 12.00
CA TYR A 170 -3.82 8.24 13.37
C TYR A 170 -3.37 6.86 13.83
N SER A 171 -2.26 6.84 14.56
CA SER A 171 -1.85 5.69 15.36
C SER A 171 -2.03 6.06 16.83
N PHE A 172 -2.74 5.20 17.56
CA PHE A 172 -2.87 5.38 19.01
C PHE A 172 -1.92 4.40 19.70
N ASP A 173 -0.99 4.92 20.46
CA ASP A 173 -0.30 4.12 21.44
C ASP A 173 -1.06 4.19 22.76
N GLN A 174 -1.23 3.05 23.35
CA GLN A 174 -1.99 2.64 24.52
C GLN A 174 -2.22 3.70 25.60
N ASN A 175 -3.46 4.14 25.80
CA ASN A 175 -3.96 4.90 26.94
C ASN A 175 -3.39 6.32 27.14
N VAL A 176 -2.68 6.86 26.17
CA VAL A 176 -2.17 8.23 26.21
C VAL A 176 -3.03 9.12 25.33
N LEU A 177 -3.44 10.27 25.85
CA LEU A 177 -4.04 11.33 25.04
C LEU A 177 -2.91 11.92 24.19
N LEU A 178 -2.95 11.69 22.87
CA LEU A 178 -1.92 12.22 21.97
C LEU A 178 -2.27 13.64 21.54
N PRO A 179 -1.35 14.60 21.64
CA PRO A 179 -1.49 15.91 21.04
C PRO A 179 -1.63 15.83 19.52
N GLU A 180 -2.32 16.78 18.90
CA GLU A 180 -2.56 16.80 17.45
C GLU A 180 -1.27 16.74 16.60
N ASP A 181 -0.22 17.40 17.06
CA ASP A 181 1.10 17.42 16.42
C ASP A 181 1.82 16.07 16.50
N GLU A 182 1.66 15.31 17.56
CA GLU A 182 2.16 13.94 17.65
C GLU A 182 1.33 12.99 16.78
N LEU A 183 0.00 13.16 16.71
CA LEU A 183 -0.86 12.40 15.84
C LEU A 183 -0.48 12.58 14.35
N LYS A 184 -0.05 13.76 13.95
CA LYS A 184 0.45 14.03 12.59
C LYS A 184 1.81 13.39 12.31
N GLN A 185 2.65 13.17 13.31
CA GLN A 185 3.99 12.61 13.16
C GLN A 185 4.01 11.08 13.11
N ILE A 186 3.09 10.43 13.82
CA ILE A 186 3.07 8.96 13.96
C ILE A 186 2.60 8.28 12.69
N ASN A 187 1.92 8.99 11.80
CA ASN A 187 1.47 8.39 10.58
C ASN A 187 1.78 9.19 9.35
N ALA A 188 2.76 8.72 8.68
CA ALA A 188 3.09 9.16 7.34
C ALA A 188 1.93 8.89 6.37
N GLY A 189 0.91 9.72 6.42
CA GLY A 189 0.00 10.08 5.37
C GLY A 189 -0.47 9.05 4.35
N SER A 190 -0.59 7.79 4.75
CA SER A 190 -0.98 6.75 3.81
C SER A 190 -2.37 6.16 4.06
N HIS A 191 -3.09 6.65 5.07
CA HIS A 191 -4.44 6.19 5.41
C HIS A 191 -5.37 7.38 5.70
N TRP A 192 -6.69 7.17 5.59
CA TRP A 192 -7.67 8.26 5.68
C TRP A 192 -8.07 8.65 7.11
N GLY A 193 -7.70 7.86 8.11
CA GLY A 193 -7.92 8.18 9.52
C GLY A 193 -9.37 8.52 9.87
N ILE A 194 -9.55 9.56 10.66
CA ILE A 194 -10.88 10.06 11.05
C ILE A 194 -11.43 10.99 9.95
N SER A 195 -11.82 10.39 8.85
CA SER A 195 -12.44 11.07 7.71
C SER A 195 -13.60 10.25 7.17
N SER A 196 -14.49 10.86 6.42
CA SER A 196 -15.61 10.15 5.80
C SER A 196 -15.29 9.58 4.41
N VAL A 197 -14.02 9.28 4.12
CA VAL A 197 -13.67 8.64 2.84
C VAL A 197 -14.26 7.23 2.76
N ASN A 198 -14.24 6.50 3.86
CA ASN A 198 -14.86 5.16 3.97
C ASN A 198 -14.46 4.22 2.83
N GLY A 199 -13.17 3.96 2.70
CA GLY A 199 -12.59 3.15 1.64
C GLY A 199 -11.59 2.12 2.14
N GLN A 200 -10.78 1.63 1.23
CA GLN A 200 -9.73 0.63 1.51
C GLN A 200 -8.65 1.16 2.46
N LEU A 201 -8.32 2.45 2.38
CA LEU A 201 -7.35 3.08 3.27
C LEU A 201 -7.98 3.65 4.54
N GLY A 202 -9.19 3.24 4.90
CA GLY A 202 -9.84 3.62 6.16
C GLY A 202 -10.94 4.66 6.03
N GLY A 203 -11.18 5.35 7.13
CA GLY A 203 -12.29 6.29 7.24
C GLY A 203 -13.55 5.66 7.82
N PHE A 204 -14.62 6.43 7.88
CA PHE A 204 -15.91 6.02 8.43
C PHE A 204 -17.08 6.29 7.49
N ASP A 205 -18.19 5.60 7.69
CA ASP A 205 -19.43 5.84 6.97
C ASP A 205 -20.12 7.12 7.49
N LEU A 206 -20.14 8.16 6.64
CA LEU A 206 -20.75 9.44 6.98
C LEU A 206 -22.22 9.35 7.40
N SER A 207 -22.97 8.38 6.87
CA SER A 207 -24.37 8.20 7.21
C SER A 207 -24.58 7.77 8.66
N THR A 208 -23.55 7.26 9.32
CA THR A 208 -23.57 6.79 10.72
C THR A 208 -23.02 7.82 11.70
N LEU A 209 -22.47 8.93 11.22
CA LEU A 209 -21.87 9.96 12.07
C LEU A 209 -22.88 10.54 13.06
N GLN A 210 -22.56 10.50 14.32
CA GLN A 210 -23.35 11.06 15.41
C GLN A 210 -22.52 12.07 16.23
N GLU A 211 -23.16 13.17 16.57
CA GLU A 211 -22.63 14.18 17.52
C GLU A 211 -23.15 13.86 18.92
N LEU A 212 -22.26 13.49 19.82
CA LEU A 212 -22.61 13.10 21.20
C LEU A 212 -22.73 14.28 22.15
N GLY A 213 -22.45 15.51 21.66
CA GLY A 213 -22.36 16.72 22.47
C GLY A 213 -20.94 16.96 23.00
N GLY A 214 -20.67 18.25 23.35
CA GLY A 214 -19.35 18.64 23.87
C GLY A 214 -18.17 18.35 22.92
N ASN A 215 -18.42 18.39 21.62
CA ASN A 215 -17.43 18.09 20.57
C ASN A 215 -16.99 16.62 20.50
N TRP A 216 -17.78 15.71 21.05
CA TRP A 216 -17.59 14.29 20.93
C TRP A 216 -18.42 13.72 19.78
N TYR A 217 -17.82 12.77 19.07
CA TYR A 217 -18.38 12.15 17.86
C TYR A 217 -18.20 10.63 17.92
N THR A 218 -19.05 9.93 17.17
CA THR A 218 -18.95 8.49 16.91
C THR A 218 -19.44 8.18 15.51
N ALA A 219 -18.98 7.11 14.90
CA ALA A 219 -19.45 6.60 13.62
C ALA A 219 -19.18 5.09 13.50
N ASP A 220 -19.93 4.38 12.61
CA ASP A 220 -19.79 2.95 12.33
C ASP A 220 -20.18 2.66 10.85
N PRO A 221 -19.45 1.84 10.07
CA PRO A 221 -18.19 1.21 10.45
C PRO A 221 -17.04 2.22 10.46
N PHE A 222 -16.02 1.91 11.21
CA PHE A 222 -14.86 2.77 11.37
C PHE A 222 -13.56 1.99 11.18
N GLY A 223 -12.84 2.34 10.14
CA GLY A 223 -11.54 1.76 9.82
C GLY A 223 -10.44 2.81 9.88
N THR A 224 -9.89 3.06 11.06
CA THR A 224 -8.92 4.15 11.31
C THR A 224 -7.68 4.07 10.44
N PHE A 225 -7.09 2.90 10.38
CA PHE A 225 -5.85 2.68 9.61
C PHE A 225 -6.16 2.17 8.22
N ALA A 226 -7.05 1.21 8.16
CA ALA A 226 -7.50 0.58 6.96
C ALA A 226 -8.61 -0.41 7.28
N ASN A 227 -9.56 -0.56 6.40
CA ASN A 227 -10.49 -1.65 6.50
C ASN A 227 -9.84 -2.99 6.12
N GLY A 228 -8.80 -2.98 5.28
CA GLY A 228 -7.85 -4.06 5.00
C GLY A 228 -8.41 -5.32 4.33
N GLY A 229 -9.70 -5.55 4.38
CA GLY A 229 -10.35 -6.71 3.76
C GLY A 229 -10.72 -6.47 2.30
N ASN A 230 -10.51 -7.45 1.43
CA ASN A 230 -10.88 -7.33 0.01
C ASN A 230 -12.41 -7.29 -0.24
N SER A 231 -13.22 -7.48 0.79
CA SER A 231 -14.68 -7.30 0.73
C SER A 231 -15.12 -5.84 0.91
N ILE A 232 -14.24 -4.96 1.35
CA ILE A 232 -14.51 -3.54 1.49
C ILE A 232 -14.36 -2.88 0.12
N PRO A 233 -15.35 -2.12 -0.36
CA PRO A 233 -15.23 -1.39 -1.63
C PRO A 233 -14.27 -0.21 -1.50
N TYR A 234 -13.75 0.25 -2.63
CA TYR A 234 -13.12 1.56 -2.68
C TYR A 234 -14.15 2.66 -2.45
N GLY A 235 -13.81 3.65 -1.64
CA GLY A 235 -14.61 4.87 -1.48
C GLY A 235 -14.61 5.73 -2.76
N ASN A 236 -15.62 6.60 -2.93
CA ASN A 236 -15.72 7.44 -4.15
C ASN A 236 -14.48 8.34 -4.33
N PHE A 237 -13.92 8.84 -3.26
CA PHE A 237 -12.68 9.61 -3.33
C PHE A 237 -11.50 8.75 -3.82
N GLU A 238 -11.38 7.50 -3.35
CA GLU A 238 -10.36 6.56 -3.83
C GLU A 238 -10.54 6.24 -5.31
N LEU A 239 -11.79 5.98 -5.75
CA LEU A 239 -12.10 5.74 -7.15
C LEU A 239 -11.75 6.95 -8.04
N TYR A 240 -11.94 8.17 -7.56
CA TYR A 240 -11.50 9.38 -8.26
C TYR A 240 -9.97 9.44 -8.38
N LEU A 241 -9.24 9.19 -7.29
CA LEU A 241 -7.78 9.17 -7.30
C LEU A 241 -7.23 8.09 -8.25
N MET A 242 -7.90 6.96 -8.33
CA MET A 242 -7.60 5.88 -9.30
C MET A 242 -7.92 6.27 -10.75
N GLY A 243 -8.77 7.29 -10.97
CA GLY A 243 -9.26 7.70 -12.28
C GLY A 243 -10.36 6.80 -12.83
N LEU A 244 -11.14 6.19 -11.97
CA LEU A 244 -12.23 5.28 -12.34
C LEU A 244 -13.59 5.99 -12.41
N ILE A 245 -13.73 7.15 -11.75
CA ILE A 245 -14.93 7.98 -11.79
C ILE A 245 -14.57 9.45 -12.03
N PRO A 246 -15.49 10.25 -12.62
CA PRO A 246 -15.31 11.69 -12.76
C PRO A 246 -15.41 12.39 -11.40
N PRO A 247 -14.88 13.62 -11.28
CA PRO A 247 -14.96 14.40 -10.04
C PRO A 247 -16.41 14.63 -9.57
N ASP A 248 -17.35 14.83 -10.48
CA ASP A 248 -18.76 15.09 -10.15
C ASP A 248 -19.45 13.92 -9.39
N ASN A 249 -18.84 12.74 -9.38
CA ASN A 249 -19.35 11.57 -8.66
C ASN A 249 -18.71 11.39 -7.28
N VAL A 250 -17.80 12.28 -6.88
CA VAL A 250 -17.17 12.24 -5.57
C VAL A 250 -18.04 12.92 -4.54
N THR A 251 -18.37 12.23 -3.46
CA THR A 251 -19.06 12.83 -2.32
C THR A 251 -18.09 13.67 -1.49
N ASP A 252 -18.59 14.77 -0.94
CA ASP A 252 -17.81 15.60 -0.03
C ASP A 252 -17.29 14.79 1.17
N VAL A 253 -16.06 15.08 1.56
CA VAL A 253 -15.39 14.40 2.66
C VAL A 253 -15.45 15.26 3.91
N VAL A 254 -15.95 14.69 5.00
CA VAL A 254 -15.92 15.32 6.33
C VAL A 254 -14.60 15.01 7.00
N LEU A 255 -13.95 16.04 7.51
CA LEU A 255 -12.70 16.02 8.24
C LEU A 255 -12.86 16.61 9.61
N PHE A 256 -12.00 16.21 10.52
CA PHE A 256 -11.93 16.73 11.87
C PHE A 256 -10.57 17.35 12.17
N SER A 257 -10.55 18.35 13.05
CA SER A 257 -9.33 19.01 13.53
C SER A 257 -9.34 19.12 15.06
N GLY A 258 -8.17 19.31 15.66
CA GLY A 258 -8.02 19.36 17.11
C GLY A 258 -8.47 18.05 17.77
N LEU A 259 -8.12 16.94 17.16
CA LEU A 259 -8.53 15.60 17.58
C LEU A 259 -7.87 15.20 18.90
N LYS A 260 -8.68 14.61 19.77
CA LYS A 260 -8.24 14.03 21.04
C LYS A 260 -9.03 12.74 21.29
N ALA A 261 -8.35 11.69 21.64
CA ALA A 261 -8.96 10.46 22.13
C ALA A 261 -7.89 9.63 22.83
N THR A 262 -8.29 8.84 23.82
CA THR A 262 -7.47 7.74 24.30
C THR A 262 -7.64 6.56 23.34
N ALA A 263 -6.67 5.65 23.33
CA ALA A 263 -6.79 4.43 22.53
C ALA A 263 -8.08 3.65 22.86
N LYS A 264 -8.47 3.63 24.12
CA LYS A 264 -9.69 2.97 24.57
C LYS A 264 -10.95 3.63 23.99
N GLU A 265 -11.09 4.95 24.13
CA GLU A 265 -12.25 5.68 23.60
C GLU A 265 -12.40 5.46 22.11
N PHE A 266 -11.28 5.39 21.41
CA PHE A 266 -11.27 5.27 19.96
C PHE A 266 -11.47 3.83 19.45
N LEU A 267 -10.73 2.87 20.00
CA LEU A 267 -10.74 1.48 19.52
C LEU A 267 -11.89 0.64 20.12
N ASP A 268 -12.25 0.91 21.39
CA ASP A 268 -13.26 0.12 22.09
C ASP A 268 -14.65 0.79 22.06
N ASP A 269 -14.69 2.12 22.08
CA ASP A 269 -15.93 2.90 22.18
C ASP A 269 -16.30 3.62 20.87
N ASP A 270 -15.48 3.53 19.81
CA ASP A 270 -15.64 4.22 18.52
C ASP A 270 -15.91 5.74 18.67
N LYS A 271 -15.23 6.40 19.61
CA LYS A 271 -15.45 7.79 19.95
C LYS A 271 -14.19 8.61 19.82
N TRP A 272 -14.36 9.85 19.37
CA TRP A 272 -13.30 10.85 19.34
C TRP A 272 -13.83 12.23 19.69
N TYR A 273 -12.94 13.05 20.23
CA TYR A 273 -13.18 14.48 20.43
C TYR A 273 -12.54 15.25 19.25
N ALA A 274 -13.22 16.30 18.76
CA ALA A 274 -12.66 17.18 17.75
C ALA A 274 -13.06 18.64 18.01
N GLU A 275 -12.10 19.56 17.91
CA GLU A 275 -12.36 20.99 18.06
C GLU A 275 -13.06 21.61 16.87
N GLY A 276 -12.87 21.02 15.68
CA GLY A 276 -13.48 21.48 14.44
C GLY A 276 -13.93 20.32 13.53
N LYS A 277 -14.96 20.58 12.74
CA LYS A 277 -15.47 19.72 11.69
C LYS A 277 -15.57 20.54 10.40
N THR A 278 -14.97 20.04 9.32
CA THR A 278 -14.92 20.72 8.01
C THR A 278 -15.34 19.75 6.93
N THR A 279 -16.02 20.26 5.93
CA THR A 279 -16.35 19.51 4.71
C THR A 279 -15.43 19.98 3.59
N VAL A 280 -14.84 19.03 2.87
CA VAL A 280 -13.95 19.27 1.73
C VAL A 280 -14.59 18.63 0.51
N SER A 281 -14.84 19.44 -0.52
CA SER A 281 -15.33 18.97 -1.81
C SER A 281 -14.17 18.48 -2.69
N VAL A 282 -14.47 17.70 -3.72
CA VAL A 282 -13.47 17.34 -4.73
C VAL A 282 -12.93 18.58 -5.46
N GLU A 283 -13.74 19.63 -5.60
CA GLU A 283 -13.30 20.89 -6.20
C GLU A 283 -12.23 21.60 -5.35
N ASP A 284 -12.35 21.56 -4.02
CA ASP A 284 -11.31 22.06 -3.12
C ASP A 284 -9.99 21.29 -3.31
N VAL A 285 -10.09 19.98 -3.50
CA VAL A 285 -8.93 19.13 -3.81
C VAL A 285 -8.30 19.52 -5.15
N ILE A 286 -9.11 19.67 -6.19
CA ILE A 286 -8.66 20.07 -7.53
C ILE A 286 -8.04 21.49 -7.50
N ASN A 287 -8.61 22.41 -6.78
CA ASN A 287 -8.08 23.76 -6.63
C ASN A 287 -6.70 23.74 -5.93
N LYS A 288 -6.48 22.83 -5.00
CA LYS A 288 -5.22 22.69 -4.28
C LYS A 288 -4.16 21.92 -5.07
N LEU A 289 -4.50 20.77 -5.64
CA LEU A 289 -3.57 19.84 -6.25
C LEU A 289 -3.49 19.94 -7.78
N GLY A 290 -4.47 20.56 -8.41
CA GLY A 290 -4.70 20.52 -9.85
C GLY A 290 -5.66 19.40 -10.25
N SER A 291 -6.12 19.43 -11.49
CA SER A 291 -6.93 18.36 -12.05
C SER A 291 -6.12 17.08 -12.19
N ARG A 292 -6.76 15.94 -11.96
CA ARG A 292 -6.13 14.64 -12.17
C ARG A 292 -5.77 14.42 -13.65
N VAL A 293 -4.53 14.00 -13.91
CA VAL A 293 -4.05 13.63 -15.25
C VAL A 293 -3.32 12.29 -15.16
N PRO A 294 -3.67 11.30 -16.04
CA PRO A 294 -4.75 11.33 -17.03
C PRO A 294 -6.11 11.45 -16.36
N ASP A 295 -7.09 12.06 -17.03
CA ASP A 295 -8.47 12.12 -16.53
C ASP A 295 -9.14 10.73 -16.58
N TYR A 296 -10.36 10.63 -16.02
CA TYR A 296 -11.06 9.35 -15.91
C TYR A 296 -11.38 8.71 -17.27
N THR A 297 -11.51 9.50 -18.34
CA THR A 297 -11.81 8.97 -19.70
C THR A 297 -10.59 8.33 -20.34
N ALA A 298 -9.39 8.79 -19.96
CA ALA A 298 -8.11 8.27 -20.48
C ALA A 298 -7.49 7.19 -19.57
N SER A 299 -8.00 7.04 -18.34
CA SER A 299 -7.45 6.10 -17.34
C SER A 299 -8.02 4.68 -17.46
N GLN A 300 -9.06 4.48 -18.25
CA GLN A 300 -9.75 3.19 -18.44
C GLN A 300 -9.11 2.31 -19.49
#